data_0f22e8d436d1ecfc4fd35e3c2586090b
#
_entry.id   0f22e8d436d1ecfc4fd35e3c2586090b
#
_cell.length_a   1.000
_cell.length_b   1.000
_cell.length_c   1.000
_cell.angle_alpha   90.00
_cell.angle_beta   90.00
_cell.angle_gamma   90.00
#
_symmetry.space_group_name_H-M   'P 1'
#
loop_
_entity.id
_entity.type
_entity.pdbx_description
1 polymer ?
#
loop_
_entity_poly.entity_id
_entity_poly.type
_entity_poly.pdbx_seq_one_letter_code
_entity_poly.pdbx_strand_id
1 'polypeptide(L)' 'MKTIILYTDGGQESERIRQLLQSLGGEYLEYLVGVDFSDRQFRAEFGPNAEYPQVTIGLKHIGGLKDTLHYLKDLDLI' A
#
# COMPACT_ATOMS: atom_id res chain seq x y z
N MET A 1 -14.06 -8.46 7.04
CA MET A 1 -13.28 -7.24 6.76
C MET A 1 -12.10 -7.58 5.85
N LYS A 2 -11.80 -6.73 4.86
CA LYS A 2 -10.73 -7.01 3.91
C LYS A 2 -9.39 -6.62 4.51
N THR A 3 -8.36 -7.43 4.26
CA THR A 3 -7.00 -7.14 4.71
C THR A 3 -6.38 -6.05 3.85
N ILE A 4 -5.85 -5.02 4.50
CA ILE A 4 -5.09 -3.96 3.84
C ILE A 4 -3.61 -4.30 3.96
N ILE A 5 -2.89 -4.31 2.85
CA ILE A 5 -1.45 -4.56 2.83
C ILE A 5 -0.75 -3.38 2.18
N LEU A 6 0.25 -2.86 2.88
CA LEU A 6 1.14 -1.82 2.37
C LEU A 6 2.48 -2.45 2.02
N TYR A 7 2.86 -2.37 0.74
CA TYR A 7 4.17 -2.81 0.26
C TYR A 7 5.07 -1.58 0.20
N THR A 8 6.13 -1.55 1.00
CA THR A 8 6.91 -0.35 1.23
C THR A 8 8.40 -0.56 1.00
N ASP A 9 9.07 0.53 0.64
CA ASP A 9 10.54 0.61 0.62
C ASP A 9 11.09 1.45 1.78
N GLY A 10 10.21 1.90 2.68
CA GLY A 10 10.58 2.76 3.79
C GLY A 10 10.71 4.24 3.46
N GLY A 11 10.30 4.65 2.24
CA GLY A 11 10.41 6.03 1.81
C GLY A 11 9.34 6.95 2.37
N GLN A 12 9.40 8.24 1.96
CA GLN A 12 8.49 9.26 2.48
C GLN A 12 7.04 9.04 2.10
N GLU A 13 6.77 8.60 0.87
CA GLU A 13 5.40 8.34 0.45
C GLU A 13 4.80 7.15 1.21
N SER A 14 5.61 6.14 1.50
CA SER A 14 5.19 5.01 2.34
C SER A 14 4.82 5.47 3.73
N GLU A 15 5.60 6.41 4.29
CA GLU A 15 5.32 6.97 5.60
C GLU A 15 3.98 7.71 5.61
N ARG A 16 3.67 8.44 4.56
CA ARG A 16 2.40 9.15 4.46
C ARG A 16 1.22 8.18 4.40
N ILE A 17 1.35 7.09 3.66
CA ILE A 17 0.31 6.06 3.61
C ILE A 17 0.16 5.40 4.97
N ARG A 18 1.27 5.11 5.65
CA ARG A 18 1.24 4.52 7.00
C ARG A 18 0.43 5.42 7.95
N GLN A 19 0.72 6.71 7.97
CA GLN A 19 0.02 7.66 8.82
C GLN A 19 -1.47 7.71 8.49
N LEU A 20 -1.80 7.69 7.20
CA LEU A 20 -3.18 7.69 6.74
C LEU A 20 -3.92 6.43 7.23
N LEU A 21 -3.33 5.26 7.05
CA LEU A 21 -3.94 4.01 7.47
C LEU A 21 -4.10 3.93 8.98
N GLN A 22 -3.12 4.45 9.73
CA GLN A 22 -3.21 4.52 11.19
C GLN A 22 -4.35 5.43 11.65
N SER A 23 -4.57 6.54 10.95
CA SER A 23 -5.63 7.47 11.29
C SER A 23 -7.02 6.88 11.04
N LEU A 24 -7.12 5.87 10.18
CA LEU A 24 -8.39 5.21 9.87
C LEU A 24 -8.70 4.01 10.78
N GLY A 25 -7.90 3.78 11.81
CA GLY A 25 -8.12 2.68 12.72
C GLY A 25 -6.96 1.70 12.81
N GLY A 26 -6.00 1.80 11.92
CA GLY A 26 -4.70 1.15 12.04
C GLY A 26 -4.62 -0.34 11.75
N GLU A 27 -5.66 -0.96 11.22
CA GLU A 27 -5.62 -2.40 10.93
C GLU A 27 -5.10 -2.63 9.51
N TYR A 28 -3.79 -2.82 9.39
CA TYR A 28 -3.15 -3.13 8.12
C TYR A 28 -1.86 -3.90 8.36
N LEU A 29 -1.38 -4.58 7.31
CA LEU A 29 -0.09 -5.25 7.31
C LEU A 29 0.89 -4.40 6.51
N GLU A 30 2.13 -4.33 6.98
CA GLU A 30 3.19 -3.61 6.28
C GLU A 30 4.30 -4.58 5.92
N TYR A 31 4.60 -4.69 4.62
CA TYR A 31 5.66 -5.56 4.11
C TYR A 31 6.78 -4.71 3.55
N LEU A 32 7.99 -4.93 4.03
CA LEU A 32 9.19 -4.17 3.66
C LEU A 32 10.00 -4.95 2.63
N VAL A 33 10.35 -4.30 1.52
CA VAL A 33 11.19 -4.90 0.49
C VAL A 33 12.56 -5.29 1.07
N GLY A 34 13.04 -6.46 0.70
CA GLY A 34 14.29 -7.01 1.21
C GLY A 34 14.16 -7.75 2.53
N VAL A 35 13.02 -7.63 3.20
CA VAL A 35 12.72 -8.31 4.47
C VAL A 35 11.57 -9.28 4.30
N ASP A 36 10.41 -8.79 3.87
CA ASP A 36 9.19 -9.57 3.74
C ASP A 36 8.95 -10.07 2.32
N PHE A 37 9.53 -9.42 1.34
CA PHE A 37 9.43 -9.79 -0.07
C PHE A 37 10.63 -9.22 -0.82
N SER A 38 10.88 -9.73 -2.04
CA SER A 38 11.94 -9.21 -2.90
C SER A 38 11.36 -8.22 -3.91
N ASP A 39 12.20 -7.29 -4.38
CA ASP A 39 11.81 -6.37 -5.46
C ASP A 39 11.38 -7.15 -6.71
N ARG A 40 12.02 -8.29 -6.98
CA ARG A 40 11.67 -9.14 -8.10
C ARG A 40 10.25 -9.69 -7.98
N GLN A 41 9.87 -10.18 -6.79
CA GLN A 41 8.52 -10.65 -6.53
C GLN A 41 7.50 -9.53 -6.68
N PHE A 42 7.84 -8.35 -6.18
CA PHE A 42 7.00 -7.17 -6.27
C PHE A 42 6.72 -6.80 -7.74
N ARG A 43 7.75 -6.77 -8.57
CA ARG A 43 7.60 -6.41 -9.97
C ARG A 43 6.89 -7.49 -10.78
N ALA A 44 7.02 -8.75 -10.37
CA ALA A 44 6.27 -9.84 -10.99
C ALA A 44 4.76 -9.70 -10.73
N GLU A 45 4.38 -9.18 -9.56
CA GLU A 45 2.97 -9.02 -9.18
C GLU A 45 2.37 -7.72 -9.71
N PHE A 46 3.08 -6.60 -9.56
CA PHE A 46 2.54 -5.27 -9.84
C PHE A 46 3.00 -4.68 -11.16
N GLY A 47 3.93 -5.33 -11.85
CA GLY A 47 4.47 -4.89 -13.13
C GLY A 47 5.92 -4.42 -13.03
N PRO A 48 6.66 -4.47 -14.17
CA PRO A 48 8.09 -4.13 -14.17
C PRO A 48 8.37 -2.66 -13.90
N ASN A 49 7.39 -1.79 -14.09
CA ASN A 49 7.52 -0.35 -13.86
C ASN A 49 6.84 0.11 -12.57
N ALA A 50 6.39 -0.83 -11.74
CA ALA A 50 5.71 -0.50 -10.50
C ALA A 50 6.65 0.22 -9.54
N GLU A 51 6.12 1.22 -8.85
CA GLU A 51 6.85 2.03 -7.89
C GLU A 51 6.34 1.78 -6.48
N TYR A 52 7.19 2.02 -5.49
CA TYR A 52 6.79 1.98 -4.09
C TYR A 52 6.25 3.35 -3.69
N PRO A 53 5.29 3.39 -2.75
CA PRO A 53 4.61 2.26 -2.15
C PRO A 53 3.46 1.74 -3.01
N GLN A 54 2.96 0.53 -2.71
CA GLN A 54 1.75 -0.02 -3.31
C GLN A 54 0.84 -0.56 -2.20
N VAL A 55 -0.46 -0.44 -2.42
CA VAL A 55 -1.48 -0.86 -1.45
C VAL A 55 -2.43 -1.83 -2.11
N THR A 56 -2.75 -2.92 -1.39
CA THR A 56 -3.82 -3.83 -1.78
C THR A 56 -4.87 -3.88 -0.67
N ILE A 57 -6.13 -4.06 -1.05
CA ILE A 57 -7.24 -4.22 -0.11
C ILE A 57 -8.01 -5.47 -0.54
N GLY A 58 -7.92 -6.51 0.28
CA GLY A 58 -8.40 -7.83 -0.11
C GLY A 58 -7.62 -8.31 -1.32
N LEU A 59 -8.32 -8.67 -2.39
CA LEU A 59 -7.70 -9.11 -3.65
C LEU A 59 -7.53 -7.96 -4.64
N LYS A 60 -7.90 -6.75 -4.24
CA LYS A 60 -7.88 -5.60 -5.14
C LYS A 60 -6.58 -4.81 -5.00
N HIS A 61 -5.86 -4.64 -6.10
CA HIS A 61 -4.70 -3.76 -6.17
C HIS A 61 -5.18 -2.31 -6.30
N ILE A 62 -4.87 -1.48 -5.33
CA ILE A 62 -5.31 -0.07 -5.31
C ILE A 62 -4.30 0.81 -6.04
N GLY A 63 -3.01 0.70 -5.70
CA GLY A 63 -1.96 1.52 -6.27
C GLY A 63 -1.11 2.21 -5.21
N GLY A 64 -0.52 3.34 -5.58
CA GLY A 64 0.33 4.12 -4.68
C GLY A 64 -0.45 5.10 -3.82
N LEU A 65 0.24 6.14 -3.33
CA LEU A 65 -0.35 7.12 -2.43
C LEU A 65 -1.56 7.82 -3.05
N LYS A 66 -1.43 8.31 -4.28
CA LYS A 66 -2.49 9.06 -4.95
C LYS A 66 -3.74 8.19 -5.15
N ASP A 67 -3.54 6.97 -5.65
CA ASP A 67 -4.65 6.06 -5.90
C ASP A 67 -5.33 5.63 -4.60
N THR A 68 -4.55 5.45 -3.54
CA THR A 68 -5.09 5.10 -2.22
C THR A 68 -5.92 6.25 -1.66
N LEU A 69 -5.45 7.48 -1.80
CA LEU A 69 -6.21 8.65 -1.36
C LEU A 69 -7.53 8.76 -2.10
N HIS A 70 -7.53 8.56 -3.42
CA HIS A 70 -8.75 8.59 -4.22
C HIS A 70 -9.73 7.50 -3.81
N TYR A 71 -9.22 6.30 -3.59
CA TYR A 71 -10.06 5.17 -3.19
C TYR A 71 -10.74 5.43 -1.85
N LEU A 72 -10.00 5.92 -0.87
CA LEU A 72 -10.53 6.21 0.46
C LEU A 72 -11.50 7.39 0.44
N LYS A 73 -11.26 8.37 -0.41
CA LYS A 73 -12.16 9.51 -0.58
C LYS A 73 -13.48 9.06 -1.18
N ASP A 74 -13.44 8.19 -2.19
CA ASP A 74 -14.65 7.65 -2.82
C ASP A 74 -15.50 6.83 -1.85
N LEU A 75 -14.88 6.27 -0.81
CA LEU A 75 -15.58 5.54 0.25
C LEU A 75 -16.01 6.44 1.40
N ASP A 76 -15.79 7.74 1.29
CA ASP A 76 -16.10 8.73 2.35
C ASP A 76 -15.37 8.46 3.67
N LEU A 77 -14.17 7.89 3.60
CA LEU A 77 -13.36 7.61 4.78
C LEU A 77 -12.40 8.76 5.13
N ILE A 78 -12.20 9.66 4.18
CA ILE A 78 -11.36 10.84 4.41
C ILE A 78 -11.99 12.07 3.77
#